data_c1ca8562fb0de6dec124979f68e5692b
#
_entry.id   c1ca8562fb0de6dec124979f68e5692b
#
_cell.length_a   1.000
_cell.length_b   1.000
_cell.length_c   1.000
_cell.angle_alpha   90.00
_cell.angle_beta   90.00
_cell.angle_gamma   90.00
#
_symmetry.space_group_name_H-M   'P 1'
#
loop_
_entity.id
_entity.type
_entity.pdbx_description
1 polymer ?
#
loop_
_entity_poly.entity_id
_entity_poly.type
_entity_poly.pdbx_seq_one_letter_code
_entity_poly.pdbx_strand_id
1 'polypeptide(L)'
;MLYSTPQEWTNSKKKKVLLFGMSGLGKTFISNMLRVSGDWFHYSIDYRIGTRYMGEFISDSYKLSAMKTPHLNELLMTDSIYIASNITFDNLTPLSNYLGKPGNVEHGGIPISEYEKRQAQHRQAEISALLDTGYFSQRSSEIYQYDNFICDSGGSICEVVNPDNPNDPVLKHLFENTLLVW
;
A
#
# COMPACT_ATOMS: atom_id res chain seq x y z
N MET A 1 -2.55 18.11 -14.48
CA MET A 1 -3.77 17.58 -13.82
C MET A 1 -4.56 16.79 -14.84
N LEU A 2 -5.00 15.59 -14.50
CA LEU A 2 -5.66 14.68 -15.44
C LEU A 2 -7.01 15.24 -15.97
N TYR A 3 -7.76 15.93 -15.12
CA TYR A 3 -9.01 16.63 -15.48
C TYR A 3 -8.91 18.08 -15.06
N SER A 4 -9.04 19.00 -16.00
CA SER A 4 -8.90 20.44 -15.75
C SER A 4 -10.25 21.11 -15.46
N THR A 5 -11.36 20.45 -15.85
CA THR A 5 -12.72 20.95 -15.63
C THR A 5 -13.69 19.84 -15.20
N PRO A 6 -14.80 20.17 -14.52
CA PRO A 6 -15.86 19.21 -14.22
C PRO A 6 -16.45 18.55 -15.47
N GLN A 7 -16.51 19.27 -16.59
CA GLN A 7 -17.01 18.75 -17.86
C GLN A 7 -16.09 17.68 -18.43
N GLU A 8 -14.78 17.84 -18.34
CA GLU A 8 -13.81 16.82 -18.75
C GLU A 8 -13.98 15.53 -17.93
N TRP A 9 -14.17 15.64 -16.60
CA TRP A 9 -14.49 14.52 -15.77
C TRP A 9 -15.80 13.83 -16.18
N THR A 10 -16.87 14.60 -16.36
CA THR A 10 -18.20 14.08 -16.71
C THR A 10 -18.19 13.36 -18.04
N ASN A 11 -17.52 13.93 -19.05
CA ASN A 11 -17.45 13.41 -20.42
C ASN A 11 -16.42 12.27 -20.59
N SER A 12 -15.52 12.09 -19.65
CA SER A 12 -14.53 11.00 -19.72
C SER A 12 -15.20 9.65 -19.63
N LYS A 13 -14.93 8.79 -20.62
CA LYS A 13 -15.35 7.38 -20.60
C LYS A 13 -14.47 6.54 -19.66
N LYS A 14 -13.24 6.96 -19.41
CA LYS A 14 -12.27 6.30 -18.55
C LYS A 14 -11.98 7.19 -17.35
N LYS A 15 -12.45 6.78 -16.19
CA LYS A 15 -12.29 7.53 -14.96
C LYS A 15 -11.14 6.95 -14.12
N LYS A 16 -10.26 7.83 -13.63
CA LYS A 16 -9.11 7.46 -12.81
C LYS A 16 -9.12 8.30 -11.54
N VAL A 17 -9.31 7.64 -10.42
CA VAL A 17 -9.47 8.29 -9.10
C VAL A 17 -8.47 7.74 -8.12
N LEU A 18 -7.91 8.60 -7.27
CA LEU A 18 -7.19 8.22 -6.06
C LEU A 18 -7.93 8.80 -4.85
N LEU A 19 -8.39 7.92 -3.97
CA LEU A 19 -8.96 8.28 -2.67
C LEU A 19 -7.85 8.33 -1.63
N PHE A 20 -7.73 9.43 -0.92
CA PHE A 20 -6.80 9.55 0.20
C PHE A 20 -7.49 10.13 1.43
N GLY A 21 -6.86 10.04 2.58
CA GLY A 21 -7.38 10.56 3.83
C GLY A 21 -7.16 9.59 4.98
N MET A 22 -7.53 10.02 6.19
CA MET A 22 -7.30 9.26 7.42
C MET A 22 -7.98 7.89 7.43
N SER A 23 -7.47 6.99 8.27
CA SER A 23 -8.10 5.68 8.50
C SER A 23 -9.54 5.86 9.01
N GLY A 24 -10.43 4.95 8.60
CA GLY A 24 -11.85 4.97 9.02
C GLY A 24 -12.78 5.80 8.13
N LEU A 25 -12.29 6.54 7.15
CA LEU A 25 -13.14 7.34 6.23
C LEU A 25 -13.88 6.52 5.16
N GLY A 26 -13.74 5.19 5.16
CA GLY A 26 -14.46 4.33 4.23
C GLY A 26 -13.84 4.21 2.83
N LYS A 27 -12.61 4.68 2.62
CA LYS A 27 -11.92 4.61 1.31
C LYS A 27 -11.90 3.20 0.72
N THR A 28 -11.40 2.23 1.48
CA THR A 28 -11.32 0.83 1.05
C THR A 28 -12.72 0.24 0.81
N PHE A 29 -13.72 0.64 1.60
CA PHE A 29 -15.10 0.23 1.39
C PHE A 29 -15.64 0.74 0.04
N ILE A 30 -15.45 2.04 -0.26
CA ILE A 30 -15.86 2.64 -1.54
C ILE A 30 -15.11 1.97 -2.71
N SER A 31 -13.80 1.80 -2.59
CA SER A 31 -12.97 1.15 -3.61
C SER A 31 -13.42 -0.29 -3.87
N ASN A 32 -13.77 -1.03 -2.81
CA ASN A 32 -14.28 -2.39 -2.92
C ASN A 32 -15.68 -2.44 -3.57
N MET A 33 -16.58 -1.51 -3.22
CA MET A 33 -17.88 -1.38 -3.89
C MET A 33 -17.73 -1.16 -5.39
N LEU A 34 -16.84 -0.25 -5.79
CA LEU A 34 -16.57 0.04 -7.20
C LEU A 34 -15.94 -1.17 -7.91
N ARG A 35 -15.04 -1.88 -7.26
CA ARG A 35 -14.47 -3.13 -7.78
C ARG A 35 -15.53 -4.20 -8.01
N VAL A 36 -16.44 -4.38 -7.06
CA VAL A 36 -17.52 -5.38 -7.14
C VAL A 36 -18.54 -5.04 -8.23
N SER A 37 -18.72 -3.77 -8.59
CA SER A 37 -19.56 -3.38 -9.74
C SER A 37 -19.07 -3.93 -11.08
N GLY A 38 -17.77 -4.35 -11.14
CA GLY A 38 -17.17 -4.95 -12.33
C GLY A 38 -16.57 -3.96 -13.32
N ASP A 39 -16.77 -2.66 -13.12
CA ASP A 39 -16.32 -1.63 -14.07
C ASP A 39 -15.01 -0.94 -13.65
N TRP A 40 -14.50 -1.23 -12.45
CA TRP A 40 -13.36 -0.56 -11.85
C TRP A 40 -12.25 -1.51 -11.47
N PHE A 41 -11.04 -1.23 -11.94
CA PHE A 41 -9.84 -1.85 -11.40
C PHE A 41 -9.47 -1.18 -10.09
N HIS A 42 -9.29 -1.97 -9.03
CA HIS A 42 -8.90 -1.50 -7.71
C HIS A 42 -7.41 -1.74 -7.47
N TYR A 43 -6.68 -0.67 -7.19
CA TYR A 43 -5.28 -0.66 -6.78
C TYR A 43 -5.17 -0.12 -5.35
N SER A 44 -4.73 -0.95 -4.42
CA SER A 44 -4.51 -0.54 -3.03
C SER A 44 -3.03 -0.31 -2.75
N ILE A 45 -2.71 0.89 -2.28
CA ILE A 45 -1.35 1.27 -1.89
C ILE A 45 -0.86 0.38 -0.75
N ASP A 46 -1.66 0.20 0.31
CA ASP A 46 -1.27 -0.60 1.48
C ASP A 46 -1.04 -2.08 1.11
N TYR A 47 -1.88 -2.64 0.25
CA TYR A 47 -1.66 -3.99 -0.28
C TYR A 47 -0.34 -4.09 -1.06
N ARG A 48 -0.04 -3.09 -1.87
CA ARG A 48 1.20 -3.04 -2.67
C ARG A 48 2.43 -2.88 -1.79
N ILE A 49 2.36 -2.04 -0.76
CA ILE A 49 3.39 -1.90 0.27
C ILE A 49 3.68 -3.27 0.89
N GLY A 50 2.64 -3.91 1.44
CA GLY A 50 2.79 -5.14 2.20
C GLY A 50 3.25 -6.34 1.37
N THR A 51 2.85 -6.43 0.10
CA THR A 51 3.19 -7.57 -0.76
C THR A 51 4.49 -7.37 -1.54
N ARG A 52 4.62 -6.23 -2.23
CA ARG A 52 5.76 -6.01 -3.15
C ARG A 52 6.98 -5.45 -2.44
N TYR A 53 6.78 -4.44 -1.61
CA TYR A 53 7.90 -3.64 -1.10
C TYR A 53 8.36 -4.06 0.29
N MET A 54 7.45 -4.59 1.12
CA MET A 54 7.77 -5.02 2.48
C MET A 54 7.56 -6.51 2.73
N GLY A 55 7.10 -7.28 1.75
CA GLY A 55 6.77 -8.70 1.92
C GLY A 55 7.93 -9.55 2.42
N GLU A 56 9.15 -9.31 1.94
CA GLU A 56 10.35 -10.01 2.38
C GLU A 56 10.72 -9.63 3.83
N PHE A 57 10.73 -8.33 4.18
CA PHE A 57 10.99 -7.88 5.55
C PHE A 57 10.00 -8.48 6.56
N ILE A 58 8.71 -8.52 6.19
CA ILE A 58 7.66 -9.12 7.00
C ILE A 58 7.91 -10.62 7.18
N SER A 59 8.14 -11.34 6.10
CA SER A 59 8.37 -12.79 6.12
C SER A 59 9.63 -13.14 6.91
N ASP A 60 10.70 -12.38 6.75
CA ASP A 60 11.96 -12.59 7.46
C ASP A 60 11.83 -12.33 8.96
N SER A 61 11.00 -11.35 9.36
CA SER A 61 10.73 -11.12 10.78
C SER A 61 10.05 -12.32 11.45
N TYR A 62 9.14 -13.00 10.74
CA TYR A 62 8.50 -14.23 11.21
C TYR A 62 9.49 -15.43 11.21
N LYS A 63 10.31 -15.56 10.17
CA LYS A 63 11.37 -16.59 10.12
C LYS A 63 12.35 -16.41 11.28
N LEU A 64 12.83 -15.18 11.53
CA LEU A 64 13.72 -14.89 12.66
C LEU A 64 13.09 -15.25 14.01
N SER A 65 11.79 -15.06 14.16
CA SER A 65 11.06 -15.46 15.36
C SER A 65 10.95 -16.99 15.48
N ALA A 66 10.62 -17.67 14.39
CA ALA A 66 10.52 -19.13 14.34
C ALA A 66 11.87 -19.82 14.59
N MET A 67 12.97 -19.26 14.09
CA MET A 67 14.34 -19.77 14.31
C MET A 67 14.77 -19.81 15.79
N LYS A 68 14.10 -19.05 16.67
CA LYS A 68 14.34 -19.12 18.13
C LYS A 68 13.68 -20.32 18.79
N THR A 69 12.79 -21.01 18.10
CA THR A 69 12.08 -22.20 18.59
C THR A 69 12.74 -23.44 18.02
N PRO A 70 13.37 -24.35 18.84
CA PRO A 70 14.20 -25.44 18.34
C PRO A 70 13.52 -26.32 17.29
N HIS A 71 12.26 -26.70 17.52
CA HIS A 71 11.51 -27.54 16.57
C HIS A 71 11.27 -26.85 15.24
N LEU A 72 10.87 -25.54 15.23
CA LEU A 72 10.66 -24.78 13.99
C LEU A 72 11.96 -24.50 13.26
N ASN A 73 13.06 -24.29 14.01
CA ASN A 73 14.39 -24.12 13.43
C ASN A 73 14.79 -25.36 12.64
N GLU A 74 14.66 -26.57 13.21
CA GLU A 74 14.98 -27.85 12.55
C GLU A 74 14.17 -27.99 11.24
N LEU A 75 12.86 -27.70 11.29
CA LEU A 75 11.99 -27.82 10.12
C LEU A 75 12.32 -26.79 9.02
N LEU A 76 12.72 -25.58 9.40
CA LEU A 76 13.14 -24.55 8.43
C LEU A 76 14.49 -24.90 7.81
N MET A 77 15.45 -25.40 8.61
CA MET A 77 16.78 -25.76 8.14
C MET A 77 16.77 -26.98 7.20
N THR A 78 15.74 -27.82 7.28
CA THR A 78 15.56 -29.00 6.43
C THR A 78 14.59 -28.79 5.28
N ASP A 79 14.18 -27.55 5.03
CA ASP A 79 13.16 -27.20 4.01
C ASP A 79 11.83 -27.98 4.16
N SER A 80 11.55 -28.47 5.37
CA SER A 80 10.31 -29.21 5.66
C SER A 80 9.10 -28.28 5.79
N ILE A 81 9.32 -27.01 6.09
CA ILE A 81 8.29 -25.95 6.14
C ILE A 81 8.83 -24.68 5.49
N TYR A 82 7.89 -23.81 5.08
CA TYR A 82 8.21 -22.43 4.73
C TYR A 82 7.27 -21.47 5.48
N ILE A 83 7.71 -20.23 5.68
CA ILE A 83 6.92 -19.17 6.30
C ILE A 83 6.71 -18.06 5.26
N ALA A 84 5.46 -17.68 5.06
CA ALA A 84 5.04 -16.58 4.22
C ALA A 84 3.96 -15.76 4.91
N SER A 85 3.90 -14.47 4.62
CA SER A 85 2.79 -13.63 5.02
C SER A 85 1.62 -13.78 4.03
N ASN A 86 0.38 -13.85 4.55
CA ASN A 86 -0.82 -13.79 3.73
C ASN A 86 -1.46 -12.40 3.87
N ILE A 87 -1.05 -11.49 2.99
CA ILE A 87 -1.59 -10.14 2.93
C ILE A 87 -2.65 -10.09 1.84
N THR A 88 -3.84 -9.59 2.17
CA THR A 88 -4.96 -9.40 1.26
C THR A 88 -5.50 -7.98 1.39
N PHE A 89 -6.42 -7.56 0.50
CA PHE A 89 -7.09 -6.25 0.62
C PHE A 89 -7.80 -6.07 1.96
N ASP A 90 -8.34 -7.15 2.52
CA ASP A 90 -9.10 -7.14 3.77
C ASP A 90 -8.24 -7.46 5.01
N ASN A 91 -6.98 -7.90 4.81
CA ASN A 91 -6.09 -8.28 5.91
C ASN A 91 -4.69 -7.73 5.70
N LEU A 92 -4.41 -6.61 6.32
CA LEU A 92 -3.09 -5.97 6.37
C LEU A 92 -2.38 -6.20 7.70
N THR A 93 -2.89 -7.10 8.55
CA THR A 93 -2.34 -7.39 9.88
C THR A 93 -0.84 -7.72 9.86
N PRO A 94 -0.31 -8.52 8.90
CA PRO A 94 1.13 -8.78 8.86
C PRO A 94 1.98 -7.52 8.70
N LEU A 95 1.53 -6.55 7.92
CA LEU A 95 2.21 -5.26 7.74
C LEU A 95 2.17 -4.45 9.05
N SER A 96 0.98 -4.29 9.66
CA SER A 96 0.83 -3.53 10.91
C SER A 96 1.64 -4.15 12.05
N ASN A 97 1.67 -5.49 12.15
CA ASN A 97 2.46 -6.20 13.16
C ASN A 97 3.96 -6.00 12.93
N TYR A 98 4.42 -6.02 11.68
CA TYR A 98 5.82 -5.75 11.37
C TYR A 98 6.22 -4.32 11.77
N LEU A 99 5.41 -3.32 11.43
CA LEU A 99 5.69 -1.93 11.78
C LEU A 99 5.78 -1.74 13.30
N GLY A 100 4.94 -2.42 14.06
CA GLY A 100 4.98 -2.44 15.52
C GLY A 100 4.68 -1.10 16.16
N LYS A 101 4.98 -1.01 17.44
CA LYS A 101 4.87 0.23 18.23
C LYS A 101 6.16 0.43 19.03
N PRO A 102 6.70 1.66 19.13
CA PRO A 102 7.86 1.90 19.96
C PRO A 102 7.48 1.72 21.44
N GLY A 103 8.36 1.07 22.24
CA GLY A 103 8.09 0.87 23.65
C GLY A 103 8.90 -0.25 24.29
N ASN A 104 8.50 -0.62 25.50
CA ASN A 104 9.14 -1.71 26.23
C ASN A 104 8.86 -3.06 25.55
N VAL A 105 9.92 -3.80 25.25
CA VAL A 105 9.88 -5.12 24.60
C VAL A 105 9.09 -6.13 25.43
N GLU A 106 9.17 -6.07 26.76
CA GLU A 106 8.43 -6.95 27.68
C GLU A 106 6.90 -6.78 27.57
N HIS A 107 6.46 -5.61 27.11
CA HIS A 107 5.05 -5.29 26.89
C HIS A 107 4.67 -5.28 25.41
N GLY A 108 5.46 -5.96 24.57
CA GLY A 108 5.16 -6.09 23.13
C GLY A 108 5.54 -4.86 22.28
N GLY A 109 6.30 -3.92 22.84
CA GLY A 109 6.90 -2.82 22.09
C GLY A 109 8.18 -3.26 21.37
N ILE A 110 8.70 -2.41 20.50
CA ILE A 110 10.01 -2.57 19.86
C ILE A 110 10.92 -1.39 20.23
N PRO A 111 12.26 -1.61 20.25
CA PRO A 111 13.21 -0.52 20.48
C PRO A 111 13.01 0.62 19.51
N ILE A 112 13.21 1.87 19.96
CA ILE A 112 12.98 3.06 19.14
C ILE A 112 13.78 3.03 17.82
N SER A 113 15.04 2.59 17.86
CA SER A 113 15.88 2.49 16.68
C SER A 113 15.36 1.49 15.65
N GLU A 114 14.78 0.37 16.10
CA GLU A 114 14.14 -0.59 15.19
C GLU A 114 12.82 -0.05 14.64
N TYR A 115 12.05 0.68 15.46
CA TYR A 115 10.85 1.36 15.00
C TYR A 115 11.17 2.39 13.91
N GLU A 116 12.13 3.28 14.13
CA GLU A 116 12.56 4.28 13.14
C GLU A 116 13.02 3.65 11.84
N LYS A 117 13.79 2.56 11.91
CA LYS A 117 14.20 1.78 10.73
C LYS A 117 12.99 1.26 9.94
N ARG A 118 12.00 0.66 10.62
CA ARG A 118 10.80 0.12 9.98
C ARG A 118 9.93 1.22 9.39
N GLN A 119 9.84 2.38 10.06
CA GLN A 119 9.14 3.55 9.51
C GLN A 119 9.84 4.09 8.24
N ALA A 120 11.16 4.13 8.22
CA ALA A 120 11.91 4.53 7.02
C ALA A 120 11.70 3.56 5.85
N GLN A 121 11.65 2.24 6.12
CA GLN A 121 11.31 1.23 5.12
C GLN A 121 9.88 1.41 4.58
N HIS A 122 8.92 1.64 5.47
CA HIS A 122 7.52 1.88 5.09
C HIS A 122 7.39 3.14 4.25
N ARG A 123 8.01 4.24 4.65
CA ARG A 123 8.01 5.50 3.90
C ARG A 123 8.51 5.30 2.47
N GLN A 124 9.63 4.58 2.29
CA GLN A 124 10.18 4.31 0.97
C GLN A 124 9.26 3.39 0.15
N ALA A 125 8.67 2.39 0.79
CA ALA A 125 7.71 1.48 0.17
C ALA A 125 6.44 2.23 -0.31
N GLU A 126 5.94 3.16 0.50
CA GLU A 126 4.78 3.99 0.18
C GLU A 126 5.05 4.91 -1.02
N ILE A 127 6.19 5.61 -1.03
CA ILE A 127 6.61 6.42 -2.19
C ILE A 127 6.64 5.57 -3.46
N SER A 128 7.23 4.38 -3.38
CA SER A 128 7.33 3.48 -4.53
C SER A 128 5.96 2.97 -4.99
N ALA A 129 5.07 2.63 -4.06
CA ALA A 129 3.71 2.18 -4.36
C ALA A 129 2.86 3.31 -4.98
N LEU A 130 3.01 4.56 -4.51
CA LEU A 130 2.35 5.73 -5.08
C LEU A 130 2.83 6.00 -6.52
N LEU A 131 4.12 5.86 -6.78
CA LEU A 131 4.69 6.02 -8.13
C LEU A 131 4.30 4.87 -9.08
N ASP A 132 3.95 3.70 -8.57
CA ASP A 132 3.41 2.59 -9.37
C ASP A 132 1.98 2.86 -9.90
N THR A 133 1.27 3.86 -9.38
CA THR A 133 -0.14 4.15 -9.73
C THR A 133 -0.36 4.33 -11.23
N GLY A 134 0.52 5.08 -11.90
CA GLY A 134 0.46 5.29 -13.35
C GLY A 134 0.61 3.98 -14.14
N TYR A 135 1.59 3.16 -13.74
CA TYR A 135 1.84 1.85 -14.34
C TYR A 135 0.63 0.90 -14.20
N PHE A 136 0.04 0.81 -13.01
CA PHE A 136 -1.13 -0.04 -12.80
C PHE A 136 -2.39 0.50 -13.47
N SER A 137 -2.54 1.81 -13.54
CA SER A 137 -3.62 2.45 -14.31
C SER A 137 -3.55 2.10 -15.81
N GLN A 138 -2.35 2.02 -16.40
CA GLN A 138 -2.17 1.59 -17.76
C GLN A 138 -2.47 0.08 -17.91
N ARG A 139 -1.90 -0.77 -17.06
CA ARG A 139 -2.10 -2.23 -17.09
C ARG A 139 -3.56 -2.64 -16.85
N SER A 140 -4.31 -1.88 -16.05
CA SER A 140 -5.72 -2.16 -15.83
C SER A 140 -6.53 -2.14 -17.12
N SER A 141 -6.20 -1.23 -18.03
CA SER A 141 -6.81 -1.12 -19.34
C SER A 141 -6.23 -2.13 -20.35
N GLU A 142 -4.90 -2.26 -20.42
CA GLU A 142 -4.22 -3.06 -21.45
C GLU A 142 -4.40 -4.57 -21.22
N ILE A 143 -4.37 -5.04 -19.98
CA ILE A 143 -4.40 -6.47 -19.64
C ILE A 143 -5.80 -6.92 -19.26
N TYR A 144 -6.44 -6.14 -18.37
CA TYR A 144 -7.71 -6.54 -17.76
C TYR A 144 -8.93 -5.89 -18.41
N GLN A 145 -8.71 -4.95 -19.36
CA GLN A 145 -9.76 -4.27 -20.14
C GLN A 145 -10.74 -3.45 -19.29
N TYR A 146 -10.29 -2.99 -18.10
CA TYR A 146 -11.07 -2.07 -17.28
C TYR A 146 -11.03 -0.66 -17.87
N ASP A 147 -12.19 -0.02 -17.96
CA ASP A 147 -12.28 1.38 -18.37
C ASP A 147 -11.97 2.34 -17.22
N ASN A 148 -12.30 1.95 -15.99
CA ASN A 148 -12.14 2.79 -14.82
C ASN A 148 -11.09 2.25 -13.86
N PHE A 149 -10.41 3.16 -13.15
CA PHE A 149 -9.35 2.85 -12.19
C PHE A 149 -9.60 3.58 -10.88
N ILE A 150 -9.58 2.86 -9.77
CA ILE A 150 -9.64 3.39 -8.42
C ILE A 150 -8.41 2.98 -7.64
N CYS A 151 -7.73 3.96 -7.05
CA CYS A 151 -6.63 3.76 -6.11
C CYS A 151 -7.08 4.21 -4.73
N ASP A 152 -6.82 3.42 -3.69
CA ASP A 152 -6.93 3.85 -2.31
C ASP A 152 -5.56 3.98 -1.65
N SER A 153 -5.37 5.08 -0.92
CA SER A 153 -4.15 5.39 -0.18
C SER A 153 -4.46 5.69 1.28
N GLY A 154 -3.52 5.37 2.17
CA GLY A 154 -3.58 5.71 3.59
C GLY A 154 -3.48 7.22 3.83
N GLY A 155 -3.72 7.63 5.09
CA GLY A 155 -3.48 9.01 5.54
C GLY A 155 -2.01 9.40 5.56
N SER A 156 -1.12 8.41 5.58
CA SER A 156 0.34 8.57 5.55
C SER A 156 0.87 9.23 4.27
N ILE A 157 0.08 9.31 3.21
CA ILE A 157 0.47 10.09 2.01
C ILE A 157 0.94 11.51 2.38
N CYS A 158 0.32 12.13 3.40
CA CYS A 158 0.72 13.47 3.87
C CYS A 158 2.13 13.52 4.48
N GLU A 159 2.70 12.37 4.85
CA GLU A 159 4.05 12.26 5.42
C GLU A 159 5.12 12.08 4.33
N VAL A 160 4.73 11.66 3.13
CA VAL A 160 5.64 11.32 2.03
C VAL A 160 5.63 12.34 0.90
N VAL A 161 4.67 13.28 0.89
CA VAL A 161 4.57 14.35 -0.09
C VAL A 161 4.73 15.72 0.57
N ASN A 162 5.18 16.71 -0.21
CA ASN A 162 5.26 18.10 0.23
C ASN A 162 4.32 18.98 -0.62
N PRO A 163 3.13 19.34 -0.12
CA PRO A 163 2.17 20.15 -0.88
C PRO A 163 2.64 21.57 -1.18
N ASP A 164 3.60 22.10 -0.42
CA ASP A 164 4.17 23.42 -0.65
C ASP A 164 5.26 23.41 -1.75
N ASN A 165 5.68 22.23 -2.18
CA ASN A 165 6.63 22.07 -3.27
C ASN A 165 5.88 21.77 -4.59
N PRO A 166 5.75 22.72 -5.53
CA PRO A 166 5.07 22.50 -6.80
C PRO A 166 5.77 21.46 -7.69
N ASN A 167 7.01 21.09 -7.37
CA ASN A 167 7.80 20.08 -8.06
C ASN A 167 7.92 18.77 -7.29
N ASP A 168 7.09 18.54 -6.26
CA ASP A 168 7.07 17.25 -5.57
C ASP A 168 6.81 16.13 -6.58
N PRO A 169 7.72 15.16 -6.73
CA PRO A 169 7.65 14.16 -7.79
C PRO A 169 6.47 13.21 -7.62
N VAL A 170 6.07 12.93 -6.37
CA VAL A 170 4.95 12.03 -6.07
C VAL A 170 3.64 12.73 -6.40
N LEU A 171 3.43 13.95 -5.89
CA LEU A 171 2.22 14.72 -6.19
C LEU A 171 2.06 14.99 -7.68
N LYS A 172 3.14 15.38 -8.35
CA LYS A 172 3.11 15.59 -9.80
C LYS A 172 2.68 14.33 -10.54
N HIS A 173 3.27 13.18 -10.20
CA HIS A 173 2.91 11.89 -10.78
C HIS A 173 1.44 11.55 -10.55
N LEU A 174 0.94 11.73 -9.32
CA LEU A 174 -0.47 11.45 -8.99
C LEU A 174 -1.43 12.38 -9.74
N PHE A 175 -1.16 13.69 -9.79
CA PHE A 175 -1.99 14.66 -10.53
C PHE A 175 -2.02 14.41 -12.04
N GLU A 176 -0.96 13.86 -12.61
CA GLU A 176 -0.90 13.51 -14.03
C GLU A 176 -1.69 12.22 -14.33
N ASN A 177 -1.86 11.33 -13.38
CA ASN A 177 -2.42 10.00 -13.58
C ASN A 177 -3.82 9.79 -12.97
N THR A 178 -4.23 10.60 -11.99
CA THR A 178 -5.49 10.40 -11.26
C THR A 178 -6.15 11.73 -10.89
N LEU A 179 -7.45 11.68 -10.60
CA LEU A 179 -8.15 12.70 -9.84
C LEU A 179 -7.99 12.39 -8.35
N LEU A 180 -7.38 13.30 -7.61
CA LEU A 180 -7.26 13.18 -6.16
C LEU A 180 -8.58 13.56 -5.49
N VAL A 181 -9.09 12.70 -4.62
CA VAL A 181 -10.33 12.89 -3.86
C VAL A 181 -10.06 12.60 -2.40
N TRP A 182 -10.42 13.56 -1.57
CA TRP A 182 -10.31 13.49 -0.12
C TRP A 182 -11.67 13.46 0.56
#